data_8dfd487e79d51f1ff0a8e32451f74ec1
#
_entry.id   8dfd487e79d51f1ff0a8e32451f74ec1
#
_cell.length_a   1.000
_cell.length_b   1.000
_cell.length_c   1.000
_cell.angle_alpha   90.00
_cell.angle_beta   90.00
_cell.angle_gamma   90.00
#
_symmetry.space_group_name_H-M   'P 1'
#
loop_
_entity.id
_entity.type
_entity.pdbx_description
1 polymer ?
#
loop_
_entity_poly.entity_id
_entity_poly.type
_entity_poly.pdbx_seq_one_letter_code
_entity_poly.pdbx_strand_id
1 'polypeptide(L)'
;DWYLEILSVDKRMQGRGVGRWLVAKVLPDFVAKRGGRAYGLVTCTESNARFYTNGGCELLGRAEKKMRDEPFSIWAFQHRAELLR
;
A
#
# COMPACT_ATOMS: atom_id res chain seq x y z
N ASP A 1 2.15 -12.81 7.08
CA ASP A 1 1.77 -12.91 5.68
C ASP A 1 2.75 -12.08 4.83
N TRP A 2 2.30 -11.24 3.88
CA TRP A 2 3.20 -10.47 3.03
C TRP A 2 3.19 -9.00 3.43
N TYR A 3 4.32 -8.32 3.27
CA TYR A 3 4.47 -6.91 3.61
C TYR A 3 5.11 -6.16 2.46
N LEU A 4 4.44 -5.09 2.03
CA LEU A 4 4.97 -4.19 0.99
C LEU A 4 5.84 -3.14 1.67
N GLU A 5 7.15 -3.19 1.39
CA GLU A 5 8.09 -2.26 2.01
C GLU A 5 8.29 -1.01 1.17
N ILE A 6 8.53 -1.18 -0.12
CA ILE A 6 8.76 -0.05 -1.02
C ILE A 6 7.99 -0.26 -2.33
N LEU A 7 7.32 0.80 -2.77
CA LEU A 7 6.69 0.86 -4.09
C LEU A 7 7.16 2.12 -4.78
N SER A 8 7.74 1.96 -5.97
CA SER A 8 8.16 3.10 -6.76
C SER A 8 7.81 2.87 -8.24
N VAL A 9 7.47 3.95 -8.92
CA VAL A 9 7.11 3.92 -10.33
C VAL A 9 8.04 4.87 -11.08
N ASP A 10 8.62 4.39 -12.19
CA ASP A 10 9.48 5.21 -13.04
C ASP A 10 8.75 6.50 -13.43
N LYS A 11 9.45 7.62 -13.38
CA LYS A 11 8.86 8.94 -13.67
C LYS A 11 8.13 8.99 -15.01
N ARG A 12 8.64 8.27 -16.01
CA ARG A 12 8.02 8.23 -17.34
C ARG A 12 6.66 7.54 -17.33
N MET A 13 6.41 6.73 -16.32
CA MET A 13 5.17 5.96 -16.18
C MET A 13 4.21 6.54 -15.14
N GLN A 14 4.64 7.55 -14.40
CA GLN A 14 3.79 8.18 -13.40
C GLN A 14 2.61 8.90 -14.06
N GLY A 15 1.48 8.94 -13.36
CA GLY A 15 0.28 9.57 -13.87
C GLY A 15 -0.52 8.71 -14.85
N ARG A 16 -0.07 7.48 -15.11
CA ARG A 16 -0.75 6.56 -16.04
C ARG A 16 -1.50 5.44 -15.31
N GLY A 17 -1.64 5.54 -13.98
CA GLY A 17 -2.33 4.52 -13.21
C GLY A 17 -1.51 3.26 -12.96
N VAL A 18 -0.21 3.24 -13.27
CA VAL A 18 0.64 2.07 -13.07
C VAL A 18 0.74 1.69 -11.60
N GLY A 19 0.99 2.67 -10.71
CA GLY A 19 1.07 2.39 -9.27
C GLY A 19 -0.23 1.83 -8.71
N ARG A 20 -1.35 2.41 -9.12
CA ARG A 20 -2.68 1.94 -8.71
C ARG A 20 -2.94 0.52 -9.19
N TRP A 21 -2.58 0.23 -10.44
CA TRP A 21 -2.73 -1.11 -11.01
C TRP A 21 -1.89 -2.13 -10.25
N LEU A 22 -0.63 -1.77 -9.90
CA LEU A 22 0.23 -2.63 -9.10
C LEU A 22 -0.42 -2.94 -7.74
N VAL A 23 -0.87 -1.93 -7.03
CA VAL A 23 -1.47 -2.07 -5.70
C VAL A 23 -2.77 -2.88 -5.75
N ALA A 24 -3.64 -2.57 -6.71
CA ALA A 24 -5.00 -3.12 -6.74
C ALA A 24 -5.10 -4.46 -7.45
N LYS A 25 -4.18 -4.77 -8.36
CA LYS A 25 -4.29 -5.96 -9.22
C LYS A 25 -3.05 -6.86 -9.17
N VAL A 26 -1.88 -6.32 -9.44
CA VAL A 26 -0.67 -7.14 -9.60
C VAL A 26 -0.19 -7.72 -8.27
N LEU A 27 -0.07 -6.91 -7.23
CA LEU A 27 0.38 -7.37 -5.93
C LEU A 27 -0.60 -8.35 -5.28
N PRO A 28 -1.92 -8.09 -5.31
CA PRO A 28 -2.87 -9.09 -4.79
C PRO A 28 -2.79 -10.44 -5.52
N ASP A 29 -2.61 -10.43 -6.85
CA ASP A 29 -2.45 -11.64 -7.64
C ASP A 29 -1.17 -12.39 -7.27
N PHE A 30 -0.06 -11.65 -7.15
CA PHE A 30 1.24 -12.19 -6.75
C PHE A 30 1.13 -12.92 -5.41
N VAL A 31 0.48 -12.28 -4.42
CA VAL A 31 0.29 -12.84 -3.08
C VAL A 31 -0.62 -14.06 -3.13
N ALA A 32 -1.72 -13.97 -3.88
CA ALA A 32 -2.68 -15.08 -4.02
C ALA A 32 -2.03 -16.32 -4.62
N LYS A 33 -1.21 -16.15 -5.65
CA LYS A 33 -0.52 -17.27 -6.32
C LYS A 33 0.47 -17.98 -5.41
N ARG A 34 0.89 -17.33 -4.34
CA ARG A 34 1.83 -17.88 -3.35
C ARG A 34 1.14 -18.33 -2.07
N GLY A 35 -0.19 -18.42 -2.10
CA GLY A 35 -0.96 -18.92 -0.96
C GLY A 35 -1.16 -17.90 0.14
N GLY A 36 -0.81 -16.64 -0.07
CA GLY A 36 -1.05 -15.58 0.90
C GLY A 36 -2.48 -15.09 0.87
N ARG A 37 -2.93 -14.50 1.97
CA ARG A 37 -4.29 -13.97 2.11
C ARG A 37 -4.38 -12.47 1.86
N ALA A 38 -3.30 -11.77 2.16
CA ALA A 38 -3.25 -10.32 2.08
C ALA A 38 -1.81 -9.85 2.10
N TYR A 39 -1.58 -8.60 1.74
CA TYR A 39 -0.33 -7.92 2.05
C TYR A 39 -0.61 -6.68 2.88
N GLY A 40 0.32 -6.34 3.75
CA GLY A 40 0.22 -5.17 4.60
C GLY A 40 1.25 -4.12 4.23
N LEU A 41 1.02 -2.89 4.66
CA LEU A 41 1.98 -1.80 4.47
C LEU A 41 1.74 -0.71 5.53
N VAL A 42 2.76 0.12 5.70
CA VAL A 42 2.69 1.28 6.57
C VAL A 42 3.18 2.49 5.78
N THR A 43 2.56 3.63 5.96
CA THR A 43 3.00 4.88 5.34
C THR A 43 2.91 6.03 6.33
N CYS A 44 3.69 7.07 6.10
CA CYS A 44 3.79 8.22 7.00
C CYS A 44 3.33 9.54 6.38
N THR A 45 2.86 9.52 5.13
CA THR A 45 2.36 10.74 4.48
C THR A 45 0.89 10.61 4.12
N GLU A 46 0.19 11.73 4.23
CA GLU A 46 -1.23 11.76 3.91
C GLU A 46 -1.50 11.47 2.44
N SER A 47 -0.65 11.97 1.55
CA SER A 47 -0.82 11.71 0.12
C SER A 47 -0.67 10.22 -0.21
N ASN A 48 0.28 9.53 0.42
CA ASN A 48 0.43 8.10 0.25
C ASN A 48 -0.75 7.35 0.85
N ALA A 49 -1.26 7.79 2.01
CA ALA A 49 -2.44 7.19 2.61
C ALA A 49 -3.63 7.27 1.65
N ARG A 50 -3.84 8.40 1.01
CA ARG A 50 -4.89 8.54 0.00
C ARG A 50 -4.67 7.63 -1.20
N PHE A 51 -3.42 7.52 -1.66
CA PHE A 51 -3.06 6.65 -2.77
C PHE A 51 -3.45 5.20 -2.49
N TYR A 52 -3.09 4.70 -1.30
CA TYR A 52 -3.41 3.31 -0.96
C TYR A 52 -4.91 3.09 -0.74
N THR A 53 -5.60 4.07 -0.14
CA THR A 53 -7.06 4.01 0.01
C THR A 53 -7.73 3.93 -1.37
N ASN A 54 -7.29 4.77 -2.30
CA ASN A 54 -7.84 4.78 -3.66
C ASN A 54 -7.49 3.50 -4.43
N GLY A 55 -6.41 2.83 -4.06
CA GLY A 55 -6.01 1.55 -4.64
C GLY A 55 -6.76 0.35 -4.06
N GLY A 56 -7.70 0.57 -3.14
CA GLY A 56 -8.49 -0.49 -2.55
C GLY A 56 -7.93 -1.08 -1.27
N CYS A 57 -6.90 -0.47 -0.69
CA CYS A 57 -6.36 -0.92 0.59
C CYS A 57 -7.28 -0.52 1.72
N GLU A 58 -7.41 -1.41 2.71
CA GLU A 58 -8.20 -1.17 3.91
C GLU A 58 -7.32 -0.54 4.98
N LEU A 59 -7.79 0.54 5.57
CA LEU A 59 -7.09 1.17 6.69
C LEU A 59 -7.29 0.33 7.94
N LEU A 60 -6.21 -0.16 8.52
CA LEU A 60 -6.25 -0.95 9.75
C LEU A 60 -6.14 -0.07 10.99
N GLY A 61 -5.43 1.04 10.88
CA GLY A 61 -5.26 1.95 12.00
C GLY A 61 -4.39 3.13 11.67
N ARG A 62 -4.42 4.12 12.56
CA ARG A 62 -3.62 5.32 12.47
C ARG A 62 -3.05 5.63 13.84
N ALA A 63 -1.79 6.07 13.90
CA ALA A 63 -1.16 6.48 15.15
C ALA A 63 -0.40 7.78 14.97
N GLU A 64 -0.34 8.56 16.04
CA GLU A 64 0.48 9.76 16.09
C GLU A 64 1.73 9.44 16.88
N LYS A 65 2.89 9.78 16.34
CA LYS A 65 4.20 9.51 16.96
C LYS A 65 5.05 10.76 16.93
N LYS A 66 6.15 10.73 17.70
CA LYS A 66 7.15 11.82 17.69
C LYS A 66 8.52 11.22 17.52
N MET A 67 9.35 11.87 16.72
CA MET A 67 10.76 11.58 16.62
C MET A 67 11.49 12.89 16.84
N ARG A 68 12.33 12.98 17.90
CA ARG A 68 13.06 14.21 18.26
C ARG A 68 12.11 15.43 18.35
N ASP A 69 10.97 15.22 18.98
CA ASP A 69 9.91 16.24 19.15
C ASP A 69 9.20 16.64 17.84
N GLU A 70 9.53 15.99 16.73
CA GLU A 70 8.83 16.19 15.48
C GLU A 70 7.63 15.24 15.41
N PRO A 71 6.39 15.75 15.39
CA PRO A 71 5.23 14.88 15.30
C PRO A 71 5.07 14.33 13.88
N PHE A 72 4.62 13.09 13.79
CA PHE A 72 4.27 12.48 12.50
C PHE A 72 3.15 11.46 12.71
N SER A 73 2.43 11.19 11.62
CA SER A 73 1.36 10.20 11.63
C SER A 73 1.81 8.95 10.91
N ILE A 74 1.28 7.80 11.35
CA ILE A 74 1.48 6.51 10.70
C ILE A 74 0.12 5.94 10.36
N TRP A 75 -0.03 5.47 9.13
CA TRP A 75 -1.23 4.75 8.67
C TRP A 75 -0.82 3.33 8.30
N ALA A 76 -1.55 2.35 8.82
CA ALA A 76 -1.35 0.94 8.50
C ALA A 76 -2.51 0.46 7.62
N PHE A 77 -2.17 -0.21 6.53
CA PHE A 77 -3.14 -0.70 5.55
C PHE A 77 -2.92 -2.16 5.25
N GLN A 78 -3.96 -2.81 4.75
CA GLN A 78 -3.81 -4.12 4.12
C GLN A 78 -4.64 -4.17 2.85
N HIS A 79 -4.23 -5.03 1.92
CA HIS A 79 -5.00 -5.33 0.72
C HIS A 79 -5.18 -6.84 0.63
N ARG A 80 -6.39 -7.26 0.34
CA ARG A 80 -6.72 -8.68 0.19
C ARG A 80 -6.03 -9.25 -1.03
N ALA A 81 -5.53 -10.49 -0.91
CA ALA A 81 -5.03 -11.24 -2.06
C ALA A 81 -6.19 -11.58 -2.99
N GLU A 82 -5.96 -11.47 -4.30
CA GLU A 82 -6.98 -11.71 -5.29
C GLU A 82 -6.33 -12.04 -6.63
N LEU A 83 -6.75 -13.13 -7.23
CA LEU A 83 -6.24 -13.53 -8.54
C LEU A 83 -6.67 -12.54 -9.62
N LEU A 84 -5.74 -12.20 -10.50
CA LEU A 84 -5.98 -11.34 -11.64
C LEU A 84 -6.78 -12.12 -12.69
N ARG A 85 -7.84 -11.49 -13.18
CA ARG A 85 -8.71 -12.11 -14.19
C ARG A 85 -8.56 -11.46 -15.54
#